data_e60037cc8d9f5513d2b751039fdfd754
#
_entry.id   e60037cc8d9f5513d2b751039fdfd754
#
_cell.length_a   1.000
_cell.length_b   1.000
_cell.length_c   1.000
_cell.angle_alpha   90.00
_cell.angle_beta   90.00
_cell.angle_gamma   90.00
#
_symmetry.space_group_name_H-M   'P 1'
#
loop_
_entity.id
_entity.type
_entity.pdbx_description
1 polymer ?
#
loop_
_entity_poly.entity_id
_entity_poly.type
_entity_poly.pdbx_seq_one_letter_code
_entity_poly.pdbx_strand_id
1 'polypeptide(L)'
;MTDSIAAPAAATDKLVPFRHIFLTGGSGYVGRNLIRHLVARGVAVTALARSDASAKIVEALGAVAFRGDLFESTLAAGMAGCNALIHAAADTNHGPATEKQRRVNEEGTRVVLDAARTAGIAKVIHLSTESVLATGRPLVNVDETMPLPPKPAGGYSRTKAEAERIALAANGPDFSVVVLRPRFIWGRDDTTALPTLLEAVRSGKFAWISGGNYLTSTTHVANLCHAVELALGHGRGGEVYFISDAEPVTFRAMVSALIETQGFAVPEKTVPRFVVRTVATIGDVMAKISGGRVVPPLTLQAYATSAVEVTFDIGKAQRELCYTPVISREEGLAELRSAQHR
;
A
#
# COMPACT_ATOMS: atom_id res chain seq x y z
N MET A 1 -55.59 -2.68 6.63
CA MET A 1 -54.64 -1.55 6.77
C MET A 1 -53.25 -2.18 6.82
N THR A 2 -52.57 -2.21 5.69
CA THR A 2 -51.22 -2.80 5.54
C THR A 2 -50.28 -1.62 5.37
N ASP A 3 -49.57 -1.31 6.45
CA ASP A 3 -48.48 -0.31 6.41
C ASP A 3 -47.32 -0.87 5.60
N SER A 4 -47.14 -0.31 4.41
CA SER A 4 -46.00 -0.51 3.55
C SER A 4 -44.80 0.26 4.16
N ILE A 5 -43.85 -0.45 4.78
CA ILE A 5 -42.59 0.12 5.19
C ILE A 5 -41.76 0.35 3.92
N ALA A 6 -41.70 1.60 3.48
CA ALA A 6 -40.81 2.03 2.40
C ALA A 6 -39.36 1.82 2.84
N ALA A 7 -38.61 1.04 2.06
CA ALA A 7 -37.18 0.92 2.23
C ALA A 7 -36.51 2.32 2.09
N PRO A 8 -35.55 2.68 2.94
CA PRO A 8 -34.88 3.94 2.79
C PRO A 8 -34.14 3.98 1.44
N ALA A 9 -34.43 4.99 0.65
CA ALA A 9 -33.71 5.29 -0.58
C ALA A 9 -32.19 5.40 -0.25
N ALA A 10 -31.37 4.62 -0.95
CA ALA A 10 -29.92 4.70 -0.85
C ALA A 10 -29.50 6.15 -1.12
N ALA A 11 -29.12 6.84 -0.07
CA ALA A 11 -28.47 8.13 -0.17
C ALA A 11 -27.14 7.90 -0.92
N THR A 12 -27.10 8.27 -2.21
CA THR A 12 -25.87 8.47 -2.95
C THR A 12 -25.24 9.74 -2.40
N ASP A 13 -24.73 9.65 -1.19
CA ASP A 13 -24.04 10.73 -0.53
C ASP A 13 -22.70 10.91 -1.27
N LYS A 14 -22.48 12.13 -1.79
CA LYS A 14 -21.22 12.50 -2.46
C LYS A 14 -20.12 12.58 -1.41
N LEU A 15 -19.60 11.43 -1.00
CA LEU A 15 -18.57 11.24 0.02
C LEU A 15 -17.25 11.95 -0.35
N VAL A 16 -17.02 12.27 -1.63
CA VAL A 16 -15.78 12.92 -2.07
C VAL A 16 -16.05 14.40 -2.37
N PRO A 17 -15.60 15.32 -1.50
CA PRO A 17 -15.69 16.76 -1.78
C PRO A 17 -14.72 17.19 -2.90
N PHE A 18 -13.85 16.30 -3.37
CA PHE A 18 -12.81 16.57 -4.34
C PHE A 18 -13.24 16.13 -5.74
N ARG A 19 -13.23 17.09 -6.69
CA ARG A 19 -13.68 16.84 -8.07
C ARG A 19 -12.55 16.47 -9.02
N HIS A 20 -11.32 16.85 -8.71
CA HIS A 20 -10.14 16.60 -9.52
C HIS A 20 -8.94 16.28 -8.64
N ILE A 21 -8.36 15.11 -8.81
CA ILE A 21 -7.28 14.59 -7.99
C ILE A 21 -6.03 14.37 -8.84
N PHE A 22 -4.89 14.84 -8.35
CA PHE A 22 -3.60 14.42 -8.89
C PHE A 22 -3.13 13.14 -8.21
N LEU A 23 -2.69 12.17 -9.02
CA LEU A 23 -2.24 10.86 -8.53
C LEU A 23 -0.81 10.58 -9.00
N THR A 24 0.12 10.35 -8.07
CA THR A 24 1.41 9.74 -8.41
C THR A 24 1.34 8.23 -8.25
N GLY A 25 2.11 7.50 -9.06
CA GLY A 25 2.09 6.03 -9.03
C GLY A 25 0.86 5.40 -9.70
N GLY A 26 0.14 6.15 -10.55
CA GLY A 26 -1.11 5.73 -11.18
C GLY A 26 -1.02 4.44 -12.03
N SER A 27 0.10 4.17 -12.68
CA SER A 27 0.31 2.95 -13.46
C SER A 27 0.67 1.71 -12.64
N GLY A 28 0.97 1.88 -11.34
CA GLY A 28 1.26 0.78 -10.41
C GLY A 28 0.00 0.03 -9.96
N TYR A 29 0.20 -1.04 -9.19
CA TYR A 29 -0.88 -1.90 -8.71
C TYR A 29 -1.99 -1.12 -7.99
N VAL A 30 -1.66 -0.44 -6.91
CA VAL A 30 -2.63 0.35 -6.12
C VAL A 30 -3.18 1.51 -6.95
N GLY A 31 -2.32 2.21 -7.71
CA GLY A 31 -2.72 3.36 -8.52
C GLY A 31 -3.77 3.03 -9.57
N ARG A 32 -3.66 1.90 -10.26
CA ARG A 32 -4.67 1.45 -11.25
C ARG A 32 -6.04 1.22 -10.60
N ASN A 33 -6.06 0.61 -9.42
CA ASN A 33 -7.29 0.39 -8.68
C ASN A 33 -7.88 1.70 -8.16
N LEU A 34 -7.06 2.64 -7.69
CA LEU A 34 -7.48 3.98 -7.30
C LEU A 34 -8.10 4.76 -8.47
N ILE A 35 -7.48 4.72 -9.67
CA ILE A 35 -8.06 5.39 -10.85
C ILE A 35 -9.45 4.84 -11.14
N ARG A 36 -9.62 3.51 -11.24
CA ARG A 36 -10.93 2.90 -11.48
C ARG A 36 -11.96 3.29 -10.43
N HIS A 37 -11.56 3.25 -9.16
CA HIS A 37 -12.44 3.58 -8.04
C HIS A 37 -12.92 5.03 -8.08
N LEU A 38 -12.02 5.97 -8.32
CA LEU A 38 -12.31 7.41 -8.35
C LEU A 38 -13.12 7.81 -9.61
N VAL A 39 -12.71 7.30 -10.78
CA VAL A 39 -13.42 7.56 -12.05
C VAL A 39 -14.84 7.01 -12.01
N ALA A 40 -15.06 5.82 -11.45
CA ALA A 40 -16.40 5.26 -11.28
C ALA A 40 -17.31 6.12 -10.38
N ARG A 41 -16.72 7.00 -9.53
CA ARG A 41 -17.46 7.97 -8.70
C ARG A 41 -17.55 9.37 -9.32
N GLY A 42 -17.14 9.50 -10.58
CA GLY A 42 -17.20 10.79 -11.31
C GLY A 42 -16.11 11.78 -10.90
N VAL A 43 -15.04 11.31 -10.24
CA VAL A 43 -13.88 12.13 -9.89
C VAL A 43 -12.90 12.15 -11.06
N ALA A 44 -12.52 13.32 -11.53
CA ALA A 44 -11.45 13.48 -12.52
C ALA A 44 -10.10 13.13 -11.89
N VAL A 45 -9.27 12.35 -12.61
CA VAL A 45 -7.94 11.98 -12.14
C VAL A 45 -6.91 12.40 -13.18
N THR A 46 -5.92 13.20 -12.76
CA THR A 46 -4.68 13.41 -13.51
C THR A 46 -3.59 12.54 -12.90
N ALA A 47 -3.00 11.64 -13.66
CA ALA A 47 -2.01 10.70 -13.18
C ALA A 47 -0.62 10.97 -13.76
N LEU A 48 0.39 11.08 -12.90
CA LEU A 48 1.79 11.22 -13.32
C LEU A 48 2.26 9.94 -14.04
N ALA A 49 2.76 10.09 -15.26
CA ALA A 49 3.20 9.01 -16.13
C ALA A 49 4.60 9.28 -16.69
N ARG A 50 5.59 8.44 -16.32
CA ARG A 50 7.00 8.60 -16.73
C ARG A 50 7.31 8.13 -18.16
N SER A 51 6.45 7.31 -18.74
CA SER A 51 6.67 6.68 -20.06
C SER A 51 5.36 6.61 -20.85
N ASP A 52 5.45 6.40 -22.17
CA ASP A 52 4.27 6.17 -23.02
C ASP A 52 3.47 4.95 -22.55
N ALA A 53 4.15 3.91 -22.11
CA ALA A 53 3.48 2.72 -21.57
C ALA A 53 2.68 3.05 -20.32
N SER A 54 3.23 3.83 -19.38
CA SER A 54 2.50 4.25 -18.18
C SER A 54 1.35 5.21 -18.49
N ALA A 55 1.51 6.10 -19.49
CA ALA A 55 0.44 6.98 -19.94
C ALA A 55 -0.74 6.18 -20.52
N LYS A 56 -0.47 5.26 -21.44
CA LYS A 56 -1.50 4.38 -22.01
C LYS A 56 -2.28 3.60 -20.95
N ILE A 57 -1.57 3.11 -19.91
CA ILE A 57 -2.22 2.39 -18.80
C ILE A 57 -3.21 3.28 -18.07
N VAL A 58 -2.83 4.49 -17.68
CA VAL A 58 -3.71 5.37 -16.89
C VAL A 58 -4.85 5.93 -17.74
N GLU A 59 -4.61 6.24 -19.01
CA GLU A 59 -5.62 6.70 -19.96
C GLU A 59 -6.68 5.62 -20.24
N ALA A 60 -6.27 4.36 -20.40
CA ALA A 60 -7.20 3.24 -20.56
C ALA A 60 -8.11 3.03 -19.34
N LEU A 61 -7.75 3.58 -18.18
CA LEU A 61 -8.54 3.55 -16.95
C LEU A 61 -9.41 4.80 -16.75
N GLY A 62 -9.39 5.74 -17.68
CA GLY A 62 -10.16 6.99 -17.64
C GLY A 62 -9.47 8.16 -16.95
N ALA A 63 -8.19 8.08 -16.62
CA ALA A 63 -7.42 9.21 -16.11
C ALA A 63 -6.77 10.00 -17.25
N VAL A 64 -6.48 11.27 -17.00
CA VAL A 64 -5.62 12.08 -17.87
C VAL A 64 -4.16 11.83 -17.51
N ALA A 65 -3.32 11.47 -18.47
CA ALA A 65 -1.90 11.29 -18.23
C ALA A 65 -1.18 12.65 -18.24
N PHE A 66 -0.52 12.99 -17.14
CA PHE A 66 0.49 14.05 -17.11
C PHE A 66 1.87 13.43 -17.31
N ARG A 67 2.51 13.80 -18.45
CA ARG A 67 3.82 13.26 -18.82
C ARG A 67 4.91 13.96 -18.03
N GLY A 68 5.69 13.20 -17.27
CA GLY A 68 6.77 13.72 -16.47
C GLY A 68 7.30 12.75 -15.43
N ASP A 69 8.31 13.17 -14.70
CA ASP A 69 8.91 12.45 -13.57
C ASP A 69 8.66 13.20 -12.25
N LEU A 70 8.87 12.52 -11.12
CA LEU A 70 8.72 13.12 -9.78
C LEU A 70 9.63 14.36 -9.58
N PHE A 71 10.75 14.42 -10.30
CA PHE A 71 11.80 15.44 -10.12
C PHE A 71 11.75 16.56 -11.17
N GLU A 72 10.75 16.57 -12.03
CA GLU A 72 10.64 17.62 -13.04
C GLU A 72 10.05 18.90 -12.47
N SER A 73 10.59 20.04 -12.90
CA SER A 73 10.13 21.38 -12.48
C SER A 73 8.69 21.69 -12.92
N THR A 74 8.16 20.95 -13.90
CA THR A 74 6.78 21.11 -14.40
C THR A 74 5.74 20.41 -13.54
N LEU A 75 6.12 19.68 -12.49
CA LEU A 75 5.20 18.86 -11.68
C LEU A 75 4.05 19.70 -11.07
N ALA A 76 4.36 20.91 -10.57
CA ALA A 76 3.33 21.81 -10.04
C ALA A 76 2.33 22.27 -11.11
N ALA A 77 2.78 22.48 -12.34
CA ALA A 77 1.89 22.81 -13.47
C ALA A 77 0.95 21.65 -13.81
N GLY A 78 1.42 20.40 -13.69
CA GLY A 78 0.58 19.21 -13.86
C GLY A 78 -0.50 19.04 -12.81
N MET A 79 -0.32 19.66 -11.64
CA MET A 79 -1.29 19.66 -10.53
C MET A 79 -2.30 20.82 -10.62
N ALA A 80 -2.16 21.72 -11.59
CA ALA A 80 -3.04 22.89 -11.73
C ALA A 80 -4.51 22.47 -11.86
N GLY A 81 -5.38 23.10 -11.07
CA GLY A 81 -6.81 22.79 -11.02
C GLY A 81 -7.18 21.52 -10.25
N CYS A 82 -6.21 20.75 -9.74
CA CYS A 82 -6.50 19.64 -8.84
C CYS A 82 -6.80 20.15 -7.43
N ASN A 83 -7.75 19.48 -6.75
CA ASN A 83 -8.18 19.84 -5.39
C ASN A 83 -7.45 19.02 -4.32
N ALA A 84 -6.93 17.83 -4.69
CA ALA A 84 -6.20 16.96 -3.78
C ALA A 84 -5.08 16.20 -4.50
N LEU A 85 -4.14 15.72 -3.72
CA LEU A 85 -3.06 14.82 -4.13
C LEU A 85 -3.21 13.47 -3.45
N ILE A 86 -3.09 12.38 -4.20
CA ILE A 86 -2.80 11.05 -3.67
C ILE A 86 -1.38 10.69 -4.06
N HIS A 87 -0.49 10.60 -3.08
CA HIS A 87 0.91 10.22 -3.30
C HIS A 87 1.09 8.72 -3.05
N ALA A 88 1.01 7.92 -4.14
CA ALA A 88 1.16 6.47 -4.13
C ALA A 88 2.46 5.98 -4.82
N ALA A 89 3.25 6.90 -5.41
CA ALA A 89 4.51 6.53 -6.03
C ALA A 89 5.55 6.15 -4.97
N ALA A 90 6.16 4.97 -5.11
CA ALA A 90 7.26 4.52 -4.29
C ALA A 90 8.10 3.48 -5.04
N ASP A 91 9.37 3.35 -4.68
CA ASP A 91 10.18 2.18 -5.01
C ASP A 91 9.96 1.13 -3.91
N THR A 92 9.19 0.10 -4.24
CA THR A 92 8.76 -0.97 -3.30
C THR A 92 9.70 -2.17 -3.28
N ASN A 93 10.92 -2.06 -3.78
CA ASN A 93 11.87 -3.15 -3.80
C ASN A 93 12.26 -3.55 -2.36
N HIS A 94 12.06 -4.83 -2.01
CA HIS A 94 12.41 -5.41 -0.71
C HIS A 94 13.84 -6.00 -0.68
N GLY A 95 14.61 -5.78 -1.71
CA GLY A 95 16.04 -6.13 -1.77
C GLY A 95 16.93 -5.25 -0.89
N PRO A 96 18.24 -5.30 -1.11
CA PRO A 96 19.19 -4.39 -0.45
C PRO A 96 18.83 -2.93 -0.70
N ALA A 97 19.07 -2.08 0.32
CA ALA A 97 18.83 -0.64 0.20
C ALA A 97 19.68 -0.04 -0.94
N THR A 98 19.04 0.76 -1.80
CA THR A 98 19.71 1.45 -2.90
C THR A 98 19.52 2.96 -2.79
N GLU A 99 20.48 3.72 -3.32
CA GLU A 99 20.37 5.18 -3.43
C GLU A 99 19.16 5.60 -4.28
N LYS A 100 18.84 4.83 -5.33
CA LYS A 100 17.66 5.04 -6.13
C LYS A 100 16.38 4.97 -5.29
N GLN A 101 16.28 3.94 -4.42
CA GLN A 101 15.13 3.78 -3.53
C GLN A 101 15.00 4.95 -2.55
N ARG A 102 16.12 5.39 -1.96
CA ARG A 102 16.15 6.56 -1.09
C ARG A 102 15.67 7.81 -1.85
N ARG A 103 16.25 8.07 -3.01
CA ARG A 103 15.88 9.21 -3.85
C ARG A 103 14.38 9.22 -4.20
N VAL A 104 13.84 8.09 -4.66
CA VAL A 104 12.41 8.02 -5.03
C VAL A 104 11.51 8.20 -3.82
N ASN A 105 11.79 7.50 -2.70
CA ASN A 105 10.88 7.48 -1.57
C ASN A 105 10.99 8.72 -0.70
N GLU A 106 12.20 9.24 -0.45
CA GLU A 106 12.43 10.38 0.43
C GLU A 106 12.42 11.72 -0.32
N GLU A 107 13.34 11.89 -1.28
CA GLU A 107 13.43 13.15 -2.05
C GLU A 107 12.21 13.34 -2.94
N GLY A 108 11.73 12.25 -3.59
CA GLY A 108 10.52 12.28 -4.41
C GLY A 108 9.28 12.70 -3.60
N THR A 109 9.13 12.21 -2.37
CA THR A 109 8.04 12.66 -1.49
C THR A 109 8.14 14.16 -1.20
N ARG A 110 9.33 14.68 -0.87
CA ARG A 110 9.51 16.11 -0.62
C ARG A 110 9.15 16.94 -1.84
N VAL A 111 9.69 16.60 -3.01
CA VAL A 111 9.43 17.33 -4.25
C VAL A 111 7.95 17.33 -4.62
N VAL A 112 7.27 16.20 -4.47
CA VAL A 112 5.83 16.09 -4.75
C VAL A 112 4.99 16.95 -3.81
N LEU A 113 5.31 17.00 -2.51
CA LEU A 113 4.60 17.82 -1.53
C LEU A 113 4.84 19.32 -1.77
N ASP A 114 6.06 19.71 -2.11
CA ASP A 114 6.40 21.08 -2.44
C ASP A 114 5.70 21.55 -3.73
N ALA A 115 5.63 20.69 -4.75
CA ALA A 115 4.88 20.94 -5.97
C ALA A 115 3.37 21.07 -5.70
N ALA A 116 2.80 20.22 -4.84
CA ALA A 116 1.40 20.27 -4.45
C ALA A 116 1.06 21.59 -3.73
N ARG A 117 1.92 22.01 -2.80
CA ARG A 117 1.76 23.29 -2.11
C ARG A 117 1.85 24.48 -3.09
N THR A 118 2.80 24.44 -4.03
CA THR A 118 2.93 25.47 -5.08
C THR A 118 1.70 25.53 -5.98
N ALA A 119 1.08 24.38 -6.27
CA ALA A 119 -0.14 24.29 -7.08
C ALA A 119 -1.42 24.67 -6.30
N GLY A 120 -1.33 25.00 -5.01
CA GLY A 120 -2.48 25.35 -4.17
C GLY A 120 -3.33 24.16 -3.73
N ILE A 121 -2.80 22.94 -3.77
CA ILE A 121 -3.48 21.75 -3.22
C ILE A 121 -3.52 21.85 -1.70
N ALA A 122 -4.72 21.73 -1.12
CA ALA A 122 -4.92 21.81 0.32
C ALA A 122 -4.99 20.44 1.00
N LYS A 123 -5.24 19.36 0.27
CA LYS A 123 -5.43 18.01 0.82
C LYS A 123 -4.51 16.98 0.18
N VAL A 124 -3.80 16.24 1.00
CA VAL A 124 -2.87 15.18 0.56
C VAL A 124 -3.16 13.87 1.28
N ILE A 125 -3.25 12.78 0.55
CA ILE A 125 -3.20 11.42 1.07
C ILE A 125 -1.85 10.80 0.71
N HIS A 126 -1.03 10.54 1.72
CA HIS A 126 0.25 9.85 1.55
C HIS A 126 0.09 8.35 1.84
N LEU A 127 0.31 7.50 0.84
CA LEU A 127 0.32 6.05 1.05
C LEU A 127 1.65 5.61 1.63
N SER A 128 1.65 5.36 2.94
CA SER A 128 2.75 4.74 3.69
C SER A 128 2.60 3.21 3.71
N THR A 129 3.06 2.57 4.73
CA THR A 129 2.99 1.12 4.96
C THR A 129 3.17 0.84 6.45
N GLU A 130 2.60 -0.23 6.94
CA GLU A 130 2.85 -0.72 8.30
C GLU A 130 4.31 -1.10 8.53
N SER A 131 5.04 -1.45 7.47
CA SER A 131 6.43 -1.91 7.57
C SER A 131 7.39 -0.84 8.09
N VAL A 132 6.97 0.42 8.17
CA VAL A 132 7.72 1.49 8.85
C VAL A 132 7.98 1.16 10.33
N LEU A 133 7.17 0.28 10.94
CA LEU A 133 7.34 -0.24 12.30
C LEU A 133 8.13 -1.55 12.36
N ALA A 134 8.38 -2.20 11.22
CA ALA A 134 8.99 -3.52 11.19
C ALA A 134 10.43 -3.53 11.68
N THR A 135 10.73 -4.38 12.66
CA THR A 135 12.09 -4.59 13.20
C THR A 135 12.50 -6.08 13.17
N GLY A 136 11.61 -6.95 12.68
CA GLY A 136 11.75 -8.40 12.78
C GLY A 136 11.29 -8.98 14.11
N ARG A 137 10.67 -8.17 14.98
CA ARG A 137 9.91 -8.60 16.16
C ARG A 137 8.42 -8.62 15.81
N PRO A 138 7.60 -9.46 16.48
CA PRO A 138 6.16 -9.41 16.33
C PRO A 138 5.58 -8.03 16.64
N LEU A 139 4.56 -7.65 15.89
CA LEU A 139 3.70 -6.50 16.12
C LEU A 139 2.30 -7.06 16.36
N VAL A 140 1.83 -7.03 17.59
CA VAL A 140 0.58 -7.71 17.98
C VAL A 140 -0.45 -6.67 18.37
N ASN A 141 -1.51 -6.57 17.59
CA ASN A 141 -2.61 -5.63 17.78
C ASN A 141 -2.13 -4.19 18.05
N VAL A 142 -1.19 -3.72 17.23
CA VAL A 142 -0.56 -2.41 17.39
C VAL A 142 -1.44 -1.32 16.80
N ASP A 143 -1.56 -0.19 17.49
CA ASP A 143 -2.22 1.03 17.04
C ASP A 143 -1.23 2.13 16.60
N GLU A 144 -1.75 3.28 16.21
CA GLU A 144 -0.98 4.42 15.70
C GLU A 144 -0.15 5.14 16.76
N THR A 145 -0.34 4.84 18.04
CA THR A 145 0.45 5.41 19.14
C THR A 145 1.85 4.81 19.22
N MET A 146 2.07 3.66 18.57
CA MET A 146 3.38 3.04 18.53
C MET A 146 4.39 3.92 17.78
N PRO A 147 5.49 4.35 18.44
CA PRO A 147 6.46 5.22 17.79
C PRO A 147 7.24 4.49 16.69
N LEU A 148 7.64 5.24 15.67
CA LEU A 148 8.53 4.72 14.63
C LEU A 148 9.86 4.27 15.27
N PRO A 149 10.32 3.05 15.02
CA PRO A 149 11.59 2.58 15.55
C PRO A 149 12.75 3.40 14.96
N PRO A 150 13.84 3.61 15.71
CA PRO A 150 15.00 4.34 15.20
C PRO A 150 15.61 3.70 13.95
N LYS A 151 15.42 2.40 13.77
CA LYS A 151 16.00 1.64 12.66
C LYS A 151 15.06 0.53 12.19
N PRO A 152 14.10 0.85 11.31
CA PRO A 152 13.26 -0.15 10.67
C PRO A 152 14.07 -1.19 9.87
N ALA A 153 13.53 -2.40 9.73
CA ALA A 153 14.18 -3.49 9.01
C ALA A 153 14.20 -3.22 7.50
N GLY A 154 15.37 -3.37 6.88
CA GLY A 154 15.53 -3.26 5.44
C GLY A 154 15.53 -1.82 4.88
N GLY A 155 15.80 -1.69 3.60
CA GLY A 155 15.87 -0.40 2.89
C GLY A 155 14.51 0.22 2.68
N TYR A 156 13.55 -0.58 2.24
CA TYR A 156 12.18 -0.14 1.98
C TYR A 156 11.52 0.45 3.24
N SER A 157 11.52 -0.27 4.36
CA SER A 157 10.93 0.21 5.61
C SER A 157 11.58 1.51 6.10
N ARG A 158 12.91 1.64 5.99
CA ARG A 158 13.62 2.87 6.38
C ARG A 158 13.24 4.06 5.52
N THR A 159 13.28 3.90 4.20
CA THR A 159 12.97 4.99 3.27
C THR A 159 11.49 5.38 3.33
N LYS A 160 10.58 4.43 3.57
CA LYS A 160 9.16 4.72 3.79
C LYS A 160 8.91 5.41 5.13
N ALA A 161 9.63 5.03 6.20
CA ALA A 161 9.54 5.72 7.49
C ALA A 161 10.02 7.17 7.39
N GLU A 162 11.08 7.43 6.62
CA GLU A 162 11.54 8.80 6.38
C GLU A 162 10.57 9.59 5.48
N ALA A 163 10.04 8.96 4.43
CA ALA A 163 9.00 9.57 3.59
C ALA A 163 7.76 9.96 4.39
N GLU A 164 7.36 9.12 5.33
CA GLU A 164 6.24 9.41 6.24
C GLU A 164 6.54 10.59 7.17
N ARG A 165 7.76 10.67 7.74
CA ARG A 165 8.17 11.84 8.54
C ARG A 165 8.15 13.13 7.72
N ILE A 166 8.66 13.07 6.49
CA ILE A 166 8.62 14.20 5.55
C ILE A 166 7.17 14.61 5.28
N ALA A 167 6.29 13.65 5.03
CA ALA A 167 4.88 13.91 4.76
C ALA A 167 4.17 14.57 5.96
N LEU A 168 4.34 14.01 7.15
CA LEU A 168 3.76 14.57 8.38
C LEU A 168 4.34 15.95 8.73
N ALA A 169 5.63 16.17 8.52
CA ALA A 169 6.27 17.47 8.74
C ALA A 169 5.78 18.56 7.78
N ALA A 170 5.26 18.18 6.61
CA ALA A 170 4.68 19.11 5.66
C ALA A 170 3.25 19.55 6.06
N ASN A 171 2.60 18.86 7.00
CA ASN A 171 1.25 19.21 7.44
C ASN A 171 1.20 20.61 8.08
N GLY A 172 0.16 21.36 7.80
CA GLY A 172 -0.04 22.72 8.33
C GLY A 172 -1.48 23.20 8.14
N PRO A 173 -1.82 24.40 8.58
CA PRO A 173 -3.18 24.94 8.55
C PRO A 173 -3.83 24.89 7.16
N ASP A 174 -3.06 25.23 6.12
CA ASP A 174 -3.55 25.31 4.73
C ASP A 174 -3.10 24.13 3.86
N PHE A 175 -2.48 23.11 4.45
CA PHE A 175 -1.95 21.93 3.76
C PHE A 175 -2.12 20.67 4.60
N SER A 176 -3.28 20.07 4.50
CA SER A 176 -3.68 18.90 5.29
C SER A 176 -3.07 17.61 4.70
N VAL A 177 -2.17 16.98 5.43
CA VAL A 177 -1.54 15.71 5.03
C VAL A 177 -2.06 14.58 5.91
N VAL A 178 -2.66 13.57 5.31
CA VAL A 178 -3.14 12.35 5.96
C VAL A 178 -2.32 11.16 5.49
N VAL A 179 -1.91 10.32 6.41
CA VAL A 179 -1.08 9.14 6.12
C VAL A 179 -1.90 7.87 6.32
N LEU A 180 -1.87 6.96 5.34
CA LEU A 180 -2.46 5.63 5.45
C LEU A 180 -1.37 4.56 5.49
N ARG A 181 -1.45 3.65 6.46
CA ARG A 181 -0.55 2.50 6.62
C ARG A 181 -1.29 1.19 6.33
N PRO A 182 -1.46 0.80 5.05
CA PRO A 182 -1.98 -0.52 4.70
C PRO A 182 -0.95 -1.60 4.99
N ARG A 183 -1.42 -2.85 5.16
CA ARG A 183 -0.58 -4.04 5.28
C ARG A 183 -0.96 -5.10 4.27
N PHE A 184 0.06 -5.76 3.69
CA PHE A 184 -0.10 -6.90 2.79
C PHE A 184 -1.29 -6.68 1.85
N ILE A 185 -1.15 -5.71 0.95
CA ILE A 185 -2.19 -5.37 -0.02
C ILE A 185 -2.32 -6.53 -1.00
N TRP A 186 -3.55 -7.01 -1.19
CA TRP A 186 -3.88 -8.12 -2.08
C TRP A 186 -5.15 -7.84 -2.89
N GLY A 187 -5.39 -8.59 -3.95
CA GLY A 187 -6.59 -8.44 -4.78
C GLY A 187 -6.25 -8.28 -6.26
N ARG A 188 -7.21 -7.76 -7.03
CA ARG A 188 -7.12 -7.62 -8.48
C ARG A 188 -5.92 -6.78 -8.92
N ASP A 189 -5.26 -7.23 -9.99
CA ASP A 189 -4.10 -6.56 -10.61
C ASP A 189 -2.84 -6.53 -9.74
N ASP A 190 -2.70 -7.41 -8.74
CA ASP A 190 -1.47 -7.50 -7.96
C ASP A 190 -0.28 -7.89 -8.86
N THR A 191 0.65 -6.95 -8.98
CA THR A 191 1.91 -7.12 -9.74
C THR A 191 3.12 -7.21 -8.82
N THR A 192 2.91 -7.38 -7.52
CA THR A 192 3.95 -7.31 -6.49
C THR A 192 4.08 -8.60 -5.70
N ALA A 193 3.16 -8.85 -4.78
CA ALA A 193 3.24 -9.98 -3.84
C ALA A 193 2.84 -11.30 -4.50
N LEU A 194 1.70 -11.35 -5.18
CA LEU A 194 1.18 -12.58 -5.78
C LEU A 194 2.11 -13.18 -6.85
N PRO A 195 2.64 -12.43 -7.84
CA PRO A 195 3.59 -12.99 -8.81
C PRO A 195 4.86 -13.55 -8.17
N THR A 196 5.40 -12.86 -7.16
CA THR A 196 6.59 -13.30 -6.44
C THR A 196 6.33 -14.60 -5.66
N LEU A 197 5.17 -14.69 -5.02
CA LEU A 197 4.71 -15.89 -4.32
C LEU A 197 4.60 -17.08 -5.29
N LEU A 198 3.92 -16.89 -6.40
CA LEU A 198 3.72 -17.95 -7.40
C LEU A 198 5.03 -18.40 -8.05
N GLU A 199 5.96 -17.50 -8.28
CA GLU A 199 7.29 -17.85 -8.78
C GLU A 199 8.07 -18.70 -7.75
N ALA A 200 7.98 -18.36 -6.47
CA ALA A 200 8.57 -19.17 -5.42
C ALA A 200 7.94 -20.57 -5.32
N VAL A 201 6.63 -20.70 -5.50
CA VAL A 201 5.91 -21.98 -5.56
C VAL A 201 6.34 -22.79 -6.77
N ARG A 202 6.32 -22.21 -7.98
CA ARG A 202 6.70 -22.86 -9.23
C ARG A 202 8.15 -23.37 -9.23
N SER A 203 9.05 -22.56 -8.68
CA SER A 203 10.48 -22.90 -8.60
C SER A 203 10.82 -23.85 -7.45
N GLY A 204 9.84 -24.30 -6.63
CA GLY A 204 10.06 -25.17 -5.46
C GLY A 204 10.84 -24.50 -4.32
N LYS A 205 11.00 -23.18 -4.36
CA LYS A 205 11.73 -22.40 -3.35
C LYS A 205 10.84 -21.98 -2.19
N PHE A 206 9.53 -22.07 -2.32
CA PHE A 206 8.60 -21.70 -1.26
C PHE A 206 8.72 -22.67 -0.05
N ALA A 207 8.72 -22.11 1.13
CA ALA A 207 8.63 -22.86 2.39
C ALA A 207 7.95 -22.01 3.46
N TRP A 208 7.12 -22.65 4.27
CA TRP A 208 6.49 -22.03 5.43
C TRP A 208 7.51 -21.76 6.52
N ILE A 209 7.58 -20.52 7.01
CA ILE A 209 8.43 -20.17 8.14
C ILE A 209 7.68 -20.55 9.41
N SER A 210 8.23 -21.51 10.18
CA SER A 210 7.58 -22.09 11.39
C SER A 210 6.11 -22.46 11.17
N GLY A 211 5.80 -23.05 10.02
CA GLY A 211 4.46 -23.51 9.67
C GLY A 211 3.48 -22.43 9.21
N GLY A 212 3.81 -21.13 9.33
CA GLY A 212 2.95 -20.01 8.93
C GLY A 212 1.74 -19.76 9.84
N ASN A 213 1.68 -20.37 11.04
CA ASN A 213 0.52 -20.33 11.94
C ASN A 213 0.45 -19.09 12.85
N TYR A 214 1.15 -18.02 12.51
CA TYR A 214 1.06 -16.72 13.17
C TYR A 214 0.06 -15.82 12.44
N LEU A 215 -0.57 -14.91 13.18
CA LEU A 215 -1.57 -14.01 12.65
C LEU A 215 -0.95 -12.89 11.81
N THR A 216 -1.70 -12.43 10.85
CA THR A 216 -1.37 -11.29 10.00
C THR A 216 -2.62 -10.49 9.67
N SER A 217 -2.53 -9.17 9.69
CA SER A 217 -3.52 -8.31 9.03
C SER A 217 -3.27 -8.31 7.53
N THR A 218 -4.33 -8.12 6.74
CA THR A 218 -4.28 -8.00 5.28
C THR A 218 -5.15 -6.83 4.84
N THR A 219 -4.95 -6.31 3.64
CA THR A 219 -5.75 -5.22 3.10
C THR A 219 -6.12 -5.54 1.65
N HIS A 220 -7.38 -5.87 1.39
CA HIS A 220 -7.84 -5.98 0.01
C HIS A 220 -7.74 -4.62 -0.68
N VAL A 221 -7.32 -4.60 -1.94
CA VAL A 221 -7.08 -3.35 -2.67
C VAL A 221 -8.31 -2.47 -2.78
N ALA A 222 -9.52 -3.05 -2.87
CA ALA A 222 -10.78 -2.28 -2.86
C ALA A 222 -11.04 -1.61 -1.50
N ASN A 223 -10.71 -2.29 -0.39
CA ASN A 223 -10.79 -1.73 0.97
C ASN A 223 -9.81 -0.56 1.14
N LEU A 224 -8.60 -0.67 0.58
CA LEU A 224 -7.66 0.44 0.56
C LEU A 224 -8.18 1.62 -0.27
N CYS A 225 -8.74 1.39 -1.46
CA CYS A 225 -9.31 2.46 -2.29
C CYS A 225 -10.46 3.18 -1.57
N HIS A 226 -11.32 2.44 -0.87
CA HIS A 226 -12.36 3.01 -0.03
C HIS A 226 -11.80 3.83 1.14
N ALA A 227 -10.77 3.32 1.82
CA ALA A 227 -10.11 4.07 2.89
C ALA A 227 -9.47 5.38 2.40
N VAL A 228 -8.89 5.39 1.20
CA VAL A 228 -8.36 6.61 0.57
C VAL A 228 -9.47 7.63 0.32
N GLU A 229 -10.61 7.19 -0.20
CA GLU A 229 -11.80 8.03 -0.40
C GLU A 229 -12.29 8.63 0.91
N LEU A 230 -12.45 7.81 1.96
CA LEU A 230 -12.84 8.29 3.28
C LEU A 230 -11.82 9.26 3.89
N ALA A 231 -10.53 8.99 3.72
CA ALA A 231 -9.47 9.88 4.20
C ALA A 231 -9.44 11.23 3.49
N LEU A 232 -9.83 11.29 2.21
CA LEU A 232 -10.04 12.55 1.50
C LEU A 232 -11.14 13.39 2.17
N GLY A 233 -12.28 12.77 2.53
CA GLY A 233 -13.43 13.45 3.12
C GLY A 233 -13.29 13.72 4.61
N HIS A 234 -12.86 12.75 5.39
CA HIS A 234 -12.91 12.77 6.86
C HIS A 234 -11.54 12.83 7.54
N GLY A 235 -10.45 12.47 6.84
CA GLY A 235 -9.13 12.42 7.43
C GLY A 235 -8.64 13.77 7.94
N ARG A 236 -8.16 13.82 9.17
CA ARG A 236 -7.58 15.03 9.77
C ARG A 236 -6.11 15.18 9.38
N GLY A 237 -5.69 16.40 9.08
CA GLY A 237 -4.29 16.69 8.78
C GLY A 237 -3.35 16.37 9.95
N GLY A 238 -2.21 15.75 9.65
CA GLY A 238 -1.23 15.30 10.63
C GLY A 238 -1.51 13.91 11.20
N GLU A 239 -2.64 13.27 10.84
CA GLU A 239 -3.01 11.97 11.38
C GLU A 239 -2.54 10.81 10.50
N VAL A 240 -2.28 9.70 11.16
CA VAL A 240 -1.91 8.41 10.57
C VAL A 240 -3.03 7.41 10.86
N TYR A 241 -3.34 6.53 9.92
CA TYR A 241 -4.36 5.49 10.08
C TYR A 241 -3.84 4.15 9.57
N PHE A 242 -3.98 3.09 10.37
CA PHE A 242 -3.85 1.73 9.89
C PHE A 242 -5.10 1.32 9.11
N ILE A 243 -4.88 0.62 7.99
CA ILE A 243 -5.95 0.12 7.13
C ILE A 243 -5.77 -1.38 6.93
N SER A 244 -6.80 -2.16 7.28
CA SER A 244 -6.82 -3.62 7.05
C SER A 244 -8.24 -4.13 6.81
N ASP A 245 -8.34 -5.42 6.47
CA ASP A 245 -9.59 -6.15 6.26
C ASP A 245 -10.31 -6.53 7.58
N ALA A 246 -10.09 -5.77 8.65
CA ALA A 246 -10.56 -5.97 10.02
C ALA A 246 -9.93 -7.22 10.66
N GLU A 247 -10.59 -8.38 10.60
CA GLU A 247 -10.15 -9.57 11.34
C GLU A 247 -8.81 -10.12 10.83
N PRO A 248 -7.80 -10.29 11.71
CA PRO A 248 -6.56 -10.96 11.37
C PRO A 248 -6.80 -12.42 10.95
N VAL A 249 -5.93 -12.95 10.11
CA VAL A 249 -5.95 -14.33 9.63
C VAL A 249 -4.58 -14.96 9.83
N THR A 250 -4.48 -16.29 9.90
CA THR A 250 -3.15 -16.91 9.91
C THR A 250 -2.47 -16.68 8.56
N PHE A 251 -1.17 -16.38 8.59
CA PHE A 251 -0.39 -16.17 7.37
C PHE A 251 -0.53 -17.38 6.42
N ARG A 252 -0.53 -18.61 6.99
CA ARG A 252 -0.73 -19.84 6.21
C ARG A 252 -2.09 -19.85 5.52
N ALA A 253 -3.18 -19.57 6.22
CA ALA A 253 -4.52 -19.59 5.61
C ALA A 253 -4.64 -18.60 4.46
N MET A 254 -4.15 -17.34 4.66
CA MET A 254 -4.21 -16.33 3.62
C MET A 254 -3.38 -16.68 2.39
N VAL A 255 -2.13 -17.07 2.60
CA VAL A 255 -1.22 -17.40 1.48
C VAL A 255 -1.64 -18.69 0.77
N SER A 256 -2.15 -19.69 1.50
CA SER A 256 -2.72 -20.90 0.88
C SER A 256 -3.89 -20.55 -0.02
N ALA A 257 -4.83 -19.75 0.48
CA ALA A 257 -5.98 -19.32 -0.31
C ALA A 257 -5.56 -18.57 -1.58
N LEU A 258 -4.55 -17.67 -1.51
CA LEU A 258 -4.01 -16.98 -2.67
C LEU A 258 -3.39 -17.94 -3.70
N ILE A 259 -2.60 -18.93 -3.24
CA ILE A 259 -2.00 -19.95 -4.11
C ILE A 259 -3.09 -20.77 -4.83
N GLU A 260 -4.12 -21.18 -4.10
CA GLU A 260 -5.25 -21.96 -4.62
C GLU A 260 -6.10 -21.18 -5.62
N THR A 261 -6.28 -19.85 -5.44
CA THR A 261 -6.98 -19.01 -6.44
C THR A 261 -6.29 -19.04 -7.79
N GLN A 262 -5.01 -19.40 -7.83
CA GLN A 262 -4.20 -19.45 -9.05
C GLN A 262 -4.00 -20.89 -9.56
N GLY A 263 -4.73 -21.86 -9.02
CA GLY A 263 -4.72 -23.26 -9.46
C GLY A 263 -3.47 -24.04 -9.05
N PHE A 264 -2.67 -23.54 -8.10
CA PHE A 264 -1.49 -24.26 -7.60
C PHE A 264 -1.79 -25.04 -6.34
N ALA A 265 -1.12 -26.19 -6.18
CA ALA A 265 -1.10 -26.92 -4.93
C ALA A 265 -0.28 -26.15 -3.87
N VAL A 266 -0.77 -26.16 -2.64
CA VAL A 266 -0.11 -25.50 -1.51
C VAL A 266 1.11 -26.34 -1.07
N PRO A 267 2.34 -25.80 -1.06
CA PRO A 267 3.50 -26.52 -0.61
C PRO A 267 3.46 -26.81 0.90
N GLU A 268 4.03 -27.95 1.32
CA GLU A 268 4.05 -28.36 2.75
C GLU A 268 5.38 -28.06 3.46
N LYS A 269 6.44 -27.80 2.69
CA LYS A 269 7.79 -27.59 3.22
C LYS A 269 7.83 -26.48 4.27
N THR A 270 8.44 -26.76 5.41
CA THR A 270 8.57 -25.82 6.53
C THR A 270 10.04 -25.64 6.91
N VAL A 271 10.40 -24.40 7.28
CA VAL A 271 11.73 -24.04 7.76
C VAL A 271 11.62 -23.35 9.13
N PRO A 272 12.46 -23.69 10.10
CA PRO A 272 12.46 -23.05 11.41
C PRO A 272 12.78 -21.54 11.31
N ARG A 273 12.06 -20.71 12.07
CA ARG A 273 12.21 -19.24 12.05
C ARG A 273 13.63 -18.78 12.37
N PHE A 274 14.32 -19.44 13.30
CA PHE A 274 15.69 -19.04 13.67
C PHE A 274 16.68 -19.19 12.51
N VAL A 275 16.52 -20.24 11.68
CA VAL A 275 17.35 -20.45 10.47
C VAL A 275 17.13 -19.30 9.48
N VAL A 276 15.86 -19.01 9.21
CA VAL A 276 15.47 -17.93 8.28
C VAL A 276 16.01 -16.58 8.75
N ARG A 277 15.89 -16.29 10.06
CA ARG A 277 16.42 -15.06 10.66
C ARG A 277 17.93 -14.95 10.53
N THR A 278 18.66 -16.04 10.81
CA THR A 278 20.12 -16.07 10.70
C THR A 278 20.56 -15.83 9.25
N VAL A 279 19.95 -16.53 8.28
CA VAL A 279 20.25 -16.36 6.85
C VAL A 279 19.97 -14.92 6.40
N ALA A 280 18.82 -14.35 6.78
CA ALA A 280 18.45 -12.97 6.44
C ALA A 280 19.45 -11.96 7.04
N THR A 281 19.88 -12.15 8.29
CA THR A 281 20.83 -11.25 8.96
C THR A 281 22.20 -11.31 8.30
N ILE A 282 22.71 -12.51 8.03
CA ILE A 282 24.01 -12.71 7.33
C ILE A 282 23.91 -12.12 5.92
N GLY A 283 22.82 -12.37 5.20
CA GLY A 283 22.57 -11.85 3.86
C GLY A 283 22.63 -10.33 3.81
N ASP A 284 21.95 -9.65 4.73
CA ASP A 284 21.96 -8.18 4.81
C ASP A 284 23.37 -7.62 5.14
N VAL A 285 24.14 -8.29 6.01
CA VAL A 285 25.53 -7.91 6.30
C VAL A 285 26.40 -8.06 5.05
N MET A 286 26.29 -9.18 4.34
CA MET A 286 27.05 -9.43 3.10
C MET A 286 26.67 -8.43 2.00
N ALA A 287 25.38 -8.14 1.83
CA ALA A 287 24.91 -7.12 0.88
C ALA A 287 25.52 -5.74 1.21
N LYS A 288 25.54 -5.36 2.48
CA LYS A 288 26.14 -4.09 2.93
C LYS A 288 27.66 -4.03 2.68
N ILE A 289 28.40 -5.08 3.03
CA ILE A 289 29.86 -5.13 2.85
C ILE A 289 30.23 -5.12 1.37
N SER A 290 29.45 -5.80 0.53
CA SER A 290 29.67 -5.86 -0.92
C SER A 290 29.22 -4.60 -1.67
N GLY A 291 28.67 -3.60 -0.99
CA GLY A 291 28.07 -2.42 -1.64
C GLY A 291 26.86 -2.79 -2.51
N GLY A 292 26.08 -3.80 -2.12
CA GLY A 292 24.89 -4.26 -2.85
C GLY A 292 25.16 -5.23 -4.02
N ARG A 293 26.41 -5.62 -4.25
CA ARG A 293 26.77 -6.58 -5.31
C ARG A 293 26.25 -8.01 -5.02
N VAL A 294 26.22 -8.38 -3.73
CA VAL A 294 25.63 -9.65 -3.29
C VAL A 294 24.18 -9.42 -2.97
N VAL A 295 23.28 -10.07 -3.72
CA VAL A 295 21.84 -10.07 -3.46
C VAL A 295 21.51 -11.31 -2.63
N PRO A 296 21.15 -11.18 -1.34
CA PRO A 296 20.82 -12.32 -0.51
C PRO A 296 19.50 -12.98 -0.98
N PRO A 297 19.35 -14.31 -0.82
CA PRO A 297 18.13 -15.01 -1.18
C PRO A 297 16.94 -14.62 -0.30
N LEU A 298 17.20 -14.07 0.88
CA LEU A 298 16.22 -13.53 1.82
C LEU A 298 16.81 -12.34 2.56
N THR A 299 16.09 -11.23 2.61
CA THR A 299 16.47 -10.01 3.32
C THR A 299 15.83 -9.94 4.71
N LEU A 300 16.39 -9.14 5.61
CA LEU A 300 15.75 -8.86 6.90
C LEU A 300 14.39 -8.16 6.71
N GLN A 301 14.21 -7.39 5.63
CA GLN A 301 12.93 -6.81 5.22
C GLN A 301 11.88 -7.90 5.01
N ALA A 302 12.18 -8.88 4.15
CA ALA A 302 11.26 -9.98 3.86
C ALA A 302 10.97 -10.82 5.11
N TYR A 303 11.99 -11.09 5.95
CA TYR A 303 11.80 -11.74 7.24
C TYR A 303 10.85 -10.96 8.13
N ALA A 304 11.04 -9.66 8.30
CA ALA A 304 10.27 -8.83 9.21
C ALA A 304 8.79 -8.69 8.81
N THR A 305 8.50 -8.79 7.50
CA THR A 305 7.13 -8.67 6.99
C THR A 305 6.38 -9.99 6.84
N SER A 306 7.08 -11.13 6.74
CA SER A 306 6.45 -12.41 6.42
C SER A 306 6.80 -13.58 7.35
N ALA A 307 7.62 -13.37 8.40
CA ALA A 307 8.08 -14.45 9.28
C ALA A 307 7.61 -14.33 10.72
N VAL A 308 6.91 -13.28 11.08
CA VAL A 308 6.45 -12.96 12.43
C VAL A 308 5.00 -12.53 12.42
N GLU A 309 4.36 -12.57 13.57
CA GLU A 309 3.02 -12.02 13.72
C GLU A 309 3.02 -10.51 13.50
N VAL A 310 2.07 -10.03 12.66
CA VAL A 310 1.90 -8.60 12.41
C VAL A 310 0.43 -8.30 12.26
N THR A 311 -0.16 -7.76 13.32
CA THR A 311 -1.57 -7.39 13.41
C THR A 311 -1.73 -5.98 13.94
N PHE A 312 -2.79 -5.28 13.49
CA PHE A 312 -3.05 -3.89 13.82
C PHE A 312 -4.48 -3.69 14.29
N ASP A 313 -4.65 -2.76 15.22
CA ASP A 313 -5.94 -2.18 15.59
C ASP A 313 -6.28 -1.07 14.58
N ILE A 314 -7.43 -1.20 13.93
CA ILE A 314 -7.96 -0.20 12.99
C ILE A 314 -9.05 0.67 13.62
N GLY A 315 -9.24 0.59 14.92
CA GLY A 315 -10.30 1.31 15.65
C GLY A 315 -10.25 2.82 15.44
N LYS A 316 -9.07 3.40 15.22
CA LYS A 316 -8.94 4.82 14.89
C LYS A 316 -9.54 5.13 13.50
N ALA A 317 -9.22 4.33 12.48
CA ALA A 317 -9.81 4.50 11.16
C ALA A 317 -11.33 4.31 11.19
N GLN A 318 -11.84 3.35 11.96
CA GLN A 318 -13.28 3.13 12.13
C GLN A 318 -13.98 4.33 12.75
N ARG A 319 -13.41 4.91 13.82
CA ARG A 319 -14.01 6.05 14.52
C ARG A 319 -13.90 7.38 13.76
N GLU A 320 -12.74 7.65 13.17
CA GLU A 320 -12.44 8.98 12.62
C GLU A 320 -12.71 9.09 11.12
N LEU A 321 -12.51 7.99 10.36
CA LEU A 321 -12.82 7.94 8.93
C LEU A 321 -14.17 7.29 8.63
N CYS A 322 -14.85 6.71 9.62
CA CYS A 322 -16.01 5.82 9.44
C CYS A 322 -15.65 4.60 8.56
N TYR A 323 -14.41 4.13 8.64
CA TYR A 323 -13.92 3.05 7.80
C TYR A 323 -14.53 1.70 8.19
N THR A 324 -15.09 1.03 7.22
CA THR A 324 -15.42 -0.40 7.27
C THR A 324 -14.97 -1.03 5.95
N PRO A 325 -14.46 -2.27 5.95
CA PRO A 325 -14.17 -2.99 4.71
C PRO A 325 -15.41 -3.09 3.83
N VAL A 326 -15.26 -2.80 2.53
CA VAL A 326 -16.36 -2.86 1.54
C VAL A 326 -16.43 -4.19 0.81
N ILE A 327 -15.41 -5.03 0.98
CA ILE A 327 -15.36 -6.39 0.45
C ILE A 327 -14.78 -7.31 1.52
N SER A 328 -15.40 -8.46 1.70
CA SER A 328 -14.90 -9.51 2.58
C SER A 328 -13.71 -10.25 1.95
N ARG A 329 -12.99 -11.03 2.77
CA ARG A 329 -11.89 -11.87 2.27
C ARG A 329 -12.39 -12.95 1.31
N GLU A 330 -13.54 -13.55 1.61
CA GLU A 330 -14.19 -14.57 0.78
C GLU A 330 -14.56 -14.03 -0.60
N GLU A 331 -15.17 -12.85 -0.65
CA GLU A 331 -15.55 -12.17 -1.90
C GLU A 331 -14.32 -11.80 -2.73
N GLY A 332 -13.28 -11.23 -2.11
CA GLY A 332 -12.04 -10.89 -2.79
C GLY A 332 -11.29 -12.11 -3.35
N LEU A 333 -11.27 -13.23 -2.63
CA LEU A 333 -10.72 -14.49 -3.13
C LEU A 333 -11.57 -15.08 -4.27
N ALA A 334 -12.89 -14.93 -4.23
CA ALA A 334 -13.77 -15.34 -5.32
C ALA A 334 -13.55 -14.48 -6.57
N GLU A 335 -13.32 -13.17 -6.42
CA GLU A 335 -12.95 -12.26 -7.52
C GLU A 335 -11.66 -12.74 -8.22
N LEU A 336 -10.62 -13.09 -7.45
CA LEU A 336 -9.36 -13.58 -7.99
C LEU A 336 -9.51 -14.91 -8.76
N ARG A 337 -10.31 -15.85 -8.25
CA ARG A 337 -10.61 -17.12 -8.96
C ARG A 337 -11.30 -16.86 -10.31
N SER A 338 -12.27 -15.94 -10.32
CA SER A 338 -13.04 -15.62 -11.53
C SER A 338 -12.20 -14.92 -12.60
N ALA A 339 -11.19 -14.14 -12.19
CA ALA A 339 -10.30 -13.45 -13.11
C ALA A 339 -9.34 -14.39 -13.85
N GLN A 340 -9.05 -15.57 -13.30
CA GLN A 340 -8.18 -16.57 -13.92
C GLN A 340 -8.85 -17.33 -15.08
N HIS A 341 -10.18 -17.36 -15.11
CA HIS A 341 -10.98 -18.07 -16.10
C HIS A 341 -11.42 -17.18 -17.30
N ARG A 342 -10.97 -15.93 -17.34
CA ARG A 342 -11.20 -14.97 -18.45
C ARG A 342 -9.93 -14.75 -19.25
#